data_f4f7c03092204427748796189b1ab385
#
_entry.id   f4f7c03092204427748796189b1ab385
#
_cell.length_a   1.000
_cell.length_b   1.000
_cell.length_c   1.000
_cell.angle_alpha   90.00
_cell.angle_beta   90.00
_cell.angle_gamma   90.00
#
_symmetry.space_group_name_H-M   'P 1'
#
loop_
_entity.id
_entity.type
_entity.pdbx_description
1 polymer ?
#
loop_
_entity_poly.entity_id
_entity_poly.type
_entity_poly.pdbx_seq_one_letter_code
_entity_poly.pdbx_strand_id
1 'polypeptide(L)'
;SFAAQAEITLLKQDPQAGDPLSRLNFTVGGSIRPQFNNMTGDGDKGSYKRNGFDGGTRFRFAADYYLFDDISWISYYELGVNIPALFDWDHHYADGARNTSRRMLYTGLKSNTWGQMTFGQQNSVYYDVVGAKTDIWDYDMLAQAPGNGINGDYDGSYRSRKMLKYKNRFGDADVYASYLFSDSDYLPGNGLRYKRKGGGSL
;
A
#
# COMPACT_ATOMS: atom_id res chain seq x y z
N SER A 1 2.82 -15.37 12.61
CA SER A 1 3.21 -13.95 12.68
C SER A 1 2.33 -13.20 13.66
N PHE A 2 2.90 -12.33 14.49
CA PHE A 2 2.14 -11.42 15.34
C PHE A 2 2.17 -10.04 14.67
N ALA A 3 1.03 -9.46 14.38
CA ALA A 3 0.92 -8.10 13.90
C ALA A 3 0.18 -7.26 14.95
N ALA A 4 0.84 -6.27 15.53
CA ALA A 4 0.18 -5.23 16.30
C ALA A 4 -0.20 -4.12 15.32
N GLN A 5 -1.49 -3.81 15.23
CA GLN A 5 -2.02 -2.74 14.41
C GLN A 5 -2.72 -1.72 15.31
N ALA A 6 -2.38 -0.45 15.13
CA ALA A 6 -3.01 0.65 15.85
C ALA A 6 -3.22 1.83 14.90
N GLU A 7 -4.30 2.56 15.11
CA GLU A 7 -4.58 3.84 14.45
C GLU A 7 -5.00 4.86 15.52
N ILE A 8 -4.39 6.03 15.48
CA ILE A 8 -4.60 7.12 16.43
C ILE A 8 -4.99 8.37 15.63
N THR A 9 -6.12 8.95 15.95
CA THR A 9 -6.53 10.25 15.42
C THR A 9 -5.86 11.34 16.24
N LEU A 10 -4.94 12.08 15.62
CA LEU A 10 -4.23 13.19 16.25
C LEU A 10 -5.02 14.49 16.17
N LEU A 11 -5.70 14.72 15.05
CA LEU A 11 -6.60 15.84 14.83
C LEU A 11 -7.94 15.29 14.39
N LYS A 12 -9.01 15.70 15.06
CA LYS A 12 -10.38 15.33 14.70
C LYS A 12 -11.07 16.50 14.03
N GLN A 13 -11.62 16.27 12.86
CA GLN A 13 -12.34 17.28 12.10
C GLN A 13 -13.58 17.77 12.84
N ASP A 14 -13.74 19.10 12.89
CA ASP A 14 -14.95 19.82 13.29
C ASP A 14 -15.23 20.94 12.27
N PRO A 15 -16.03 20.68 11.23
CA PRO A 15 -16.31 21.66 10.19
C PRO A 15 -17.05 22.90 10.68
N GLN A 16 -17.66 22.84 11.86
CA GLN A 16 -18.40 23.98 12.45
C GLN A 16 -17.47 24.97 13.17
N ALA A 17 -16.28 24.54 13.54
CA ALA A 17 -15.29 25.45 14.10
C ALA A 17 -14.70 26.34 13.00
N GLY A 18 -14.57 27.63 13.28
CA GLY A 18 -14.09 28.63 12.29
C GLY A 18 -12.59 28.61 12.02
N ASP A 19 -11.85 27.73 12.67
CA ASP A 19 -10.40 27.61 12.55
C ASP A 19 -10.02 26.64 11.41
N PRO A 20 -9.04 27.00 10.55
CA PRO A 20 -8.59 26.12 9.45
C PRO A 20 -8.10 24.75 9.89
N LEU A 21 -7.45 24.61 11.05
CA LEU A 21 -6.98 23.31 11.55
C LEU A 21 -8.13 22.39 11.96
N SER A 22 -9.25 22.94 12.40
CA SER A 22 -10.42 22.15 12.75
C SER A 22 -11.10 21.48 11.56
N ARG A 23 -10.76 21.88 10.33
CA ARG A 23 -11.20 21.21 9.10
C ARG A 23 -10.42 19.95 8.77
N LEU A 24 -9.33 19.69 9.51
CA LEU A 24 -8.44 18.57 9.26
C LEU A 24 -8.73 17.40 10.21
N ASN A 25 -8.95 16.23 9.63
CA ASN A 25 -8.83 14.96 10.34
C ASN A 25 -7.47 14.35 9.98
N PHE A 26 -6.61 14.14 10.97
CA PHE A 26 -5.29 13.57 10.75
C PHE A 26 -5.09 12.33 11.62
N THR A 27 -4.81 11.22 10.95
CA THR A 27 -4.67 9.91 11.58
C THR A 27 -3.27 9.36 11.31
N VAL A 28 -2.66 8.83 12.33
CA VAL A 28 -1.39 8.08 12.26
C VAL A 28 -1.65 6.65 12.70
N GLY A 29 -1.13 5.72 11.95
CA GLY A 29 -1.30 4.31 12.26
C GLY A 29 -0.15 3.46 11.76
N GLY A 30 -0.29 2.16 11.90
CA GLY A 30 0.72 1.25 11.41
C GLY A 30 0.57 -0.16 11.94
N SER A 31 1.52 -0.98 11.56
CA SER A 31 1.67 -2.34 12.10
C SER A 31 3.13 -2.71 12.19
N ILE A 32 3.52 -3.27 13.32
CA ILE A 32 4.84 -3.88 13.53
C ILE A 32 4.68 -5.38 13.34
N ARG A 33 5.51 -5.97 12.46
CA ARG A 33 5.35 -7.35 12.00
C ARG A 33 6.65 -8.15 12.12
N PRO A 34 7.10 -8.49 13.34
CA PRO A 34 8.22 -9.40 13.50
C PRO A 34 7.81 -10.79 13.04
N GLN A 35 8.70 -11.49 12.36
CA GLN A 35 8.48 -12.85 11.88
C GLN A 35 9.67 -13.75 12.15
N PHE A 36 9.37 -15.03 12.34
CA PHE A 36 10.34 -16.12 12.47
C PHE A 36 9.89 -17.26 11.56
N ASN A 37 10.79 -17.73 10.71
CA ASN A 37 10.50 -18.86 9.82
C ASN A 37 11.40 -20.05 10.13
N ASN A 38 10.77 -21.20 10.18
CA ASN A 38 11.45 -22.49 10.21
C ASN A 38 10.77 -23.38 9.17
N MET A 39 11.43 -23.59 8.04
CA MET A 39 10.99 -24.50 7.00
C MET A 39 11.83 -25.78 7.09
N THR A 40 11.18 -26.92 7.26
CA THR A 40 11.80 -28.25 7.19
C THR A 40 11.28 -28.95 5.94
N GLY A 41 12.16 -29.42 5.10
CA GLY A 41 11.82 -30.14 3.86
C GLY A 41 12.74 -31.34 3.64
N ASP A 42 12.21 -32.38 3.02
CA ASP A 42 12.93 -33.60 2.61
C ASP A 42 13.63 -33.38 1.25
N GLY A 43 14.46 -32.38 1.14
CA GLY A 43 15.15 -32.14 -0.12
C GLY A 43 16.64 -31.88 0.07
N ASP A 44 17.41 -31.99 -0.99
CA ASP A 44 18.86 -31.75 -1.05
C ASP A 44 19.27 -30.33 -0.60
N LYS A 45 18.33 -29.45 -0.29
CA LYS A 45 18.57 -28.05 0.13
C LYS A 45 18.45 -27.80 1.62
N GLY A 46 18.23 -28.82 2.42
CA GLY A 46 18.20 -28.72 3.88
C GLY A 46 17.05 -27.87 4.44
N SER A 47 17.05 -27.74 5.76
CA SER A 47 16.09 -26.88 6.47
C SER A 47 16.49 -25.42 6.37
N TYR A 48 15.59 -24.57 5.94
CA TYR A 48 15.76 -23.12 5.97
C TYR A 48 15.27 -22.57 7.31
N LYS A 49 16.19 -21.95 8.04
CA LYS A 49 15.87 -21.24 9.29
C LYS A 49 16.15 -19.78 9.12
N ARG A 50 15.18 -18.97 9.45
CA ARG A 50 15.32 -17.53 9.46
C ARG A 50 14.81 -16.98 10.79
N ASN A 51 15.73 -16.51 11.60
CA ASN A 51 15.45 -16.01 12.94
C ASN A 51 15.30 -14.49 12.90
N GLY A 52 14.10 -14.01 13.18
CA GLY A 52 13.83 -12.59 13.37
C GLY A 52 14.01 -11.74 12.11
N PHE A 53 12.97 -11.61 11.31
CA PHE A 53 12.96 -10.70 10.18
C PHE A 53 11.67 -9.85 10.19
N ASP A 54 11.65 -8.81 9.37
CA ASP A 54 10.47 -7.95 9.22
C ASP A 54 9.48 -8.53 8.20
N GLY A 55 8.25 -8.75 8.63
CA GLY A 55 7.14 -9.20 7.79
C GLY A 55 6.38 -8.08 7.11
N GLY A 56 7.02 -6.95 6.87
CA GLY A 56 6.42 -5.80 6.22
C GLY A 56 5.81 -4.80 7.19
N THR A 57 6.55 -4.46 8.24
CA THR A 57 6.26 -3.34 9.15
C THR A 57 6.00 -2.07 8.36
N ARG A 58 4.97 -1.32 8.76
CA ARG A 58 4.56 -0.11 8.04
C ARG A 58 3.97 0.94 8.97
N PHE A 59 4.22 2.20 8.62
CA PHE A 59 3.58 3.36 9.21
C PHE A 59 2.68 4.04 8.19
N ARG A 60 1.54 4.54 8.64
CA ARG A 60 0.50 5.16 7.82
C ARG A 60 0.17 6.54 8.34
N PHE A 61 -0.01 7.45 7.42
CA PHE A 61 -0.44 8.82 7.68
C PHE A 61 -1.61 9.12 6.75
N ALA A 62 -2.73 9.52 7.30
CA ALA A 62 -3.92 9.86 6.54
C ALA A 62 -4.41 11.25 6.94
N ALA A 63 -4.72 12.06 5.95
CA ALA A 63 -5.30 13.38 6.10
C ALA A 63 -6.61 13.44 5.31
N ASP A 64 -7.64 14.01 5.93
CA ASP A 64 -8.94 14.32 5.32
C ASP A 64 -9.28 15.76 5.72
N TYR A 65 -9.25 16.68 4.76
CA TYR A 65 -9.48 18.11 4.96
C TYR A 65 -10.80 18.51 4.32
N TYR A 66 -11.74 18.93 5.14
CA TYR A 66 -13.03 19.42 4.69
C TYR A 66 -12.88 20.70 3.88
N LEU A 67 -13.41 20.73 2.67
CA LEU A 67 -13.39 21.89 1.80
C LEU A 67 -14.72 22.66 1.87
N PHE A 68 -15.77 22.06 1.36
CA PHE A 68 -17.13 22.62 1.32
C PHE A 68 -18.16 21.52 1.01
N ASP A 69 -19.40 21.73 1.35
CA ASP A 69 -20.53 20.81 1.16
C ASP A 69 -20.22 19.40 1.70
N ASP A 70 -20.09 18.40 0.82
CA ASP A 70 -19.69 17.04 1.16
C ASP A 70 -18.31 16.68 0.59
N ILE A 71 -17.54 17.68 0.16
CA ILE A 71 -16.24 17.51 -0.50
C ILE A 71 -15.09 17.72 0.49
N SER A 72 -14.22 16.73 0.54
CA SER A 72 -12.96 16.76 1.27
C SER A 72 -11.78 16.51 0.34
N TRP A 73 -10.65 17.15 0.63
CA TRP A 73 -9.36 16.78 0.09
C TRP A 73 -8.77 15.68 0.98
N ILE A 74 -8.29 14.60 0.37
CA ILE A 74 -7.69 13.49 1.07
C ILE A 74 -6.25 13.26 0.62
N SER A 75 -5.41 12.83 1.55
CA SER A 75 -4.05 12.39 1.27
C SER A 75 -3.68 11.20 2.14
N TYR A 76 -2.90 10.29 1.59
CA TYR A 76 -2.48 9.09 2.27
C TYR A 76 -1.04 8.76 1.95
N TYR A 77 -0.26 8.44 2.99
CA TYR A 77 1.12 8.00 2.88
C TYR A 77 1.34 6.72 3.69
N GLU A 78 1.89 5.69 3.07
CA GLU A 78 2.32 4.46 3.74
C GLU A 78 3.81 4.23 3.48
N LEU A 79 4.57 4.18 4.59
CA LEU A 79 5.99 3.92 4.64
C LEU A 79 6.24 2.50 5.15
N GLY A 80 6.88 1.65 4.36
CA GLY A 80 7.43 0.39 4.80
C GLY A 80 8.76 0.61 5.51
N VAL A 81 8.96 -0.06 6.63
CA VAL A 81 10.18 0.04 7.43
C VAL A 81 10.69 -1.36 7.76
N ASN A 82 11.94 -1.65 7.43
CA ASN A 82 12.60 -2.87 7.85
C ASN A 82 13.30 -2.63 9.21
N ILE A 83 12.60 -2.91 10.31
CA ILE A 83 13.11 -2.66 11.66
C ILE A 83 14.42 -3.42 11.93
N PRO A 84 14.52 -4.74 11.65
CA PRO A 84 15.79 -5.46 11.84
C PRO A 84 16.97 -4.84 11.09
N ALA A 85 16.76 -4.40 9.86
CA ALA A 85 17.81 -3.75 9.07
C ALA A 85 18.21 -2.37 9.60
N LEU A 86 17.29 -1.64 10.26
CA LEU A 86 17.65 -0.38 10.95
C LEU A 86 18.63 -0.59 12.10
N PHE A 87 18.64 -1.77 12.71
CA PHE A 87 19.50 -2.13 13.82
C PHE A 87 20.63 -3.10 13.41
N ASP A 88 20.89 -3.23 12.10
CA ASP A 88 21.87 -4.17 11.55
C ASP A 88 21.70 -5.63 12.01
N TRP A 89 20.46 -6.00 12.35
CA TRP A 89 20.14 -7.34 12.84
C TRP A 89 20.02 -8.38 11.73
N ASP A 90 19.45 -7.99 10.59
CA ASP A 90 19.16 -8.88 9.49
C ASP A 90 19.51 -8.25 8.14
N HIS A 91 20.53 -8.80 7.49
CA HIS A 91 20.96 -8.44 6.13
C HIS A 91 20.19 -9.24 5.04
N HIS A 92 18.97 -9.64 5.32
CA HIS A 92 18.17 -10.47 4.41
C HIS A 92 17.94 -9.85 3.03
N TYR A 93 17.75 -8.56 2.98
CA TYR A 93 17.77 -7.85 1.71
C TYR A 93 19.23 -7.61 1.35
N ALA A 94 19.62 -7.97 0.13
CA ALA A 94 20.97 -7.83 -0.39
C ALA A 94 21.61 -6.47 0.00
N ASP A 95 22.92 -6.46 0.12
CA ASP A 95 23.70 -5.25 0.42
C ASP A 95 23.21 -4.07 -0.40
N GLY A 96 22.80 -2.98 0.26
CA GLY A 96 22.18 -1.81 -0.37
C GLY A 96 20.64 -1.81 -0.36
N ALA A 97 19.98 -2.81 0.23
CA ALA A 97 18.54 -2.76 0.44
C ALA A 97 18.17 -1.56 1.34
N ARG A 98 17.16 -0.84 0.92
CA ARG A 98 16.70 0.34 1.67
C ARG A 98 16.01 -0.11 2.95
N ASN A 99 16.39 0.50 4.08
CA ASN A 99 15.72 0.30 5.37
C ASN A 99 14.27 0.81 5.37
N THR A 100 13.93 1.64 4.40
CA THR A 100 12.59 2.20 4.24
C THR A 100 12.16 2.17 2.77
N SER A 101 10.87 2.00 2.53
CA SER A 101 10.29 2.02 1.19
C SER A 101 8.95 2.76 1.20
N ARG A 102 8.73 3.62 0.20
CA ARG A 102 7.40 4.18 -0.02
C ARG A 102 6.49 3.09 -0.57
N ARG A 103 5.47 2.71 0.16
CA ARG A 103 4.49 1.71 -0.25
C ARG A 103 3.32 2.35 -0.99
N MET A 104 2.75 3.41 -0.43
CA MET A 104 1.68 4.19 -1.06
C MET A 104 1.89 5.68 -0.80
N LEU A 105 1.52 6.49 -1.77
CA LEU A 105 1.42 7.94 -1.67
C LEU A 105 0.44 8.43 -2.71
N TYR A 106 -0.73 8.85 -2.26
CA TYR A 106 -1.75 9.40 -3.15
C TYR A 106 -2.51 10.54 -2.48
N THR A 107 -3.12 11.36 -3.32
CA THR A 107 -3.98 12.47 -2.90
C THR A 107 -5.18 12.55 -3.83
N GLY A 108 -6.23 13.24 -3.42
CA GLY A 108 -7.40 13.40 -4.24
C GLY A 108 -8.57 14.07 -3.53
N LEU A 109 -9.74 13.91 -4.11
CA LEU A 109 -11.00 14.42 -3.59
C LEU A 109 -11.93 13.26 -3.22
N LYS A 110 -12.68 13.47 -2.17
CA LYS A 110 -13.70 12.56 -1.66
C LYS A 110 -15.00 13.32 -1.46
N SER A 111 -16.10 12.72 -1.86
CA SER A 111 -17.46 13.16 -1.62
C SER A 111 -18.31 11.94 -1.21
N ASN A 112 -19.28 12.13 -0.33
CA ASN A 112 -20.22 11.08 0.03
C ASN A 112 -21.19 10.75 -1.12
N THR A 113 -21.44 11.74 -1.98
CA THR A 113 -22.36 11.60 -3.12
C THR A 113 -21.66 11.09 -4.37
N TRP A 114 -20.50 11.70 -4.68
CA TRP A 114 -19.79 11.46 -5.95
C TRP A 114 -18.66 10.44 -5.84
N GLY A 115 -18.42 9.92 -4.64
CA GLY A 115 -17.34 8.96 -4.39
C GLY A 115 -15.98 9.62 -4.23
N GLN A 116 -14.95 8.89 -4.57
CA GLN A 116 -13.56 9.29 -4.34
C GLN A 116 -12.75 9.19 -5.64
N MET A 117 -12.01 10.25 -5.95
CA MET A 117 -11.05 10.26 -7.05
C MET A 117 -9.67 10.61 -6.52
N THR A 118 -8.69 9.73 -6.74
CA THR A 118 -7.34 9.85 -6.21
C THR A 118 -6.29 9.67 -7.29
N PHE A 119 -5.16 10.35 -7.12
CA PHE A 119 -3.99 10.22 -7.98
C PHE A 119 -2.74 9.93 -7.16
N GLY A 120 -1.90 9.02 -7.65
CA GLY A 120 -0.62 8.68 -7.03
C GLY A 120 -0.32 7.18 -7.04
N GLN A 121 0.58 6.77 -6.13
CA GLN A 121 0.88 5.36 -5.90
C GLN A 121 -0.13 4.78 -4.90
N GLN A 122 -0.96 3.86 -5.34
CA GLN A 122 -2.04 3.28 -4.55
C GLN A 122 -2.39 1.87 -5.04
N ASN A 123 -3.18 1.15 -4.27
CA ASN A 123 -3.68 -0.16 -4.68
C ASN A 123 -4.45 -0.06 -6.01
N SER A 124 -4.17 -0.99 -6.90
CA SER A 124 -4.91 -1.12 -8.16
C SER A 124 -6.34 -1.61 -7.93
N VAL A 125 -7.21 -1.41 -8.90
CA VAL A 125 -8.56 -1.99 -8.90
C VAL A 125 -8.50 -3.52 -8.76
N TYR A 126 -7.58 -4.15 -9.49
CA TYR A 126 -7.37 -5.59 -9.39
C TYR A 126 -7.03 -6.03 -7.96
N TYR A 127 -6.11 -5.31 -7.28
CA TYR A 127 -5.76 -5.63 -5.90
C TYR A 127 -6.93 -5.40 -4.94
N ASP A 128 -7.65 -4.28 -5.04
CA ASP A 128 -8.77 -3.97 -4.13
C ASP A 128 -9.92 -4.99 -4.26
N VAL A 129 -10.20 -5.48 -5.48
CA VAL A 129 -11.33 -6.38 -5.75
C VAL A 129 -10.96 -7.86 -5.52
N VAL A 130 -9.79 -8.28 -5.96
CA VAL A 130 -9.36 -9.69 -5.97
C VAL A 130 -8.17 -9.92 -5.06
N GLY A 131 -7.08 -9.16 -5.24
CA GLY A 131 -5.82 -9.39 -4.58
C GLY A 131 -5.92 -9.35 -3.06
N ALA A 132 -6.60 -8.35 -2.50
CA ALA A 132 -6.77 -8.20 -1.06
C ALA A 132 -7.55 -9.35 -0.40
N LYS A 133 -8.36 -10.07 -1.15
CA LYS A 133 -9.11 -11.25 -0.67
C LYS A 133 -8.27 -12.52 -0.64
N THR A 134 -7.21 -12.57 -1.41
CA THR A 134 -6.32 -13.72 -1.55
C THR A 134 -4.94 -13.48 -0.91
N ASP A 135 -4.62 -12.24 -0.52
CA ASP A 135 -3.38 -11.85 0.18
C ASP A 135 -3.48 -12.16 1.69
N ILE A 136 -3.75 -13.43 1.98
CA ILE A 136 -3.94 -13.93 3.36
C ILE A 136 -2.66 -14.60 3.88
N TRP A 137 -1.83 -15.14 2.97
CA TRP A 137 -0.66 -15.94 3.26
C TRP A 137 0.62 -15.20 2.88
N ASP A 138 1.50 -14.99 3.85
CA ASP A 138 2.78 -14.30 3.60
C ASP A 138 3.77 -15.16 2.78
N TYR A 139 3.57 -16.48 2.70
CA TYR A 139 4.54 -17.43 2.12
C TYR A 139 3.99 -18.37 1.08
N ASP A 140 2.69 -18.60 1.05
CA ASP A 140 2.08 -19.46 0.03
C ASP A 140 1.60 -18.62 -1.16
N MET A 141 2.52 -18.40 -2.08
CA MET A 141 2.26 -17.66 -3.32
C MET A 141 1.25 -18.32 -4.24
N LEU A 142 0.99 -19.63 -4.06
CA LEU A 142 0.04 -20.39 -4.89
C LEU A 142 -1.41 -20.02 -4.60
N ALA A 143 -1.69 -19.58 -3.37
CA ALA A 143 -3.03 -19.14 -2.97
C ALA A 143 -3.32 -17.67 -3.28
N GLN A 144 -2.32 -16.92 -3.71
CA GLN A 144 -2.48 -15.50 -4.04
C GLN A 144 -2.98 -15.32 -5.48
N ALA A 145 -3.75 -14.24 -5.69
CA ALA A 145 -4.13 -13.85 -7.04
C ALA A 145 -2.89 -13.54 -7.89
N PRO A 146 -2.86 -13.95 -9.15
CA PRO A 146 -1.76 -13.63 -10.06
C PRO A 146 -1.51 -12.12 -10.13
N GLY A 147 -0.24 -11.71 -10.24
CA GLY A 147 0.14 -10.32 -10.39
C GLY A 147 0.49 -9.56 -9.11
N ASN A 148 0.28 -10.13 -7.92
CA ASN A 148 0.80 -9.57 -6.67
C ASN A 148 2.33 -9.72 -6.52
N GLY A 149 3.02 -10.09 -7.58
CA GLY A 149 4.42 -10.39 -7.59
C GLY A 149 5.34 -9.17 -7.73
N ILE A 150 6.57 -9.44 -8.16
CA ILE A 150 7.70 -8.52 -8.21
C ILE A 150 7.41 -7.24 -9.02
N ASN A 151 6.59 -7.33 -10.05
CA ASN A 151 6.27 -6.21 -10.94
C ASN A 151 4.93 -5.53 -10.63
N GLY A 152 4.26 -5.93 -9.55
CA GLY A 152 2.91 -5.47 -9.22
C GLY A 152 2.78 -3.95 -9.03
N ASP A 153 3.87 -3.28 -8.63
CA ASP A 153 3.92 -1.81 -8.51
C ASP A 153 4.05 -1.11 -9.88
N TYR A 154 4.41 -1.86 -10.92
CA TYR A 154 4.61 -1.37 -12.27
C TYR A 154 3.50 -1.76 -13.24
N ASP A 155 3.09 -3.03 -13.24
CA ASP A 155 2.16 -3.62 -14.23
C ASP A 155 0.68 -3.32 -13.95
N GLY A 156 0.37 -2.74 -12.80
CA GLY A 156 -0.99 -2.40 -12.43
C GLY A 156 -1.71 -3.45 -11.61
N SER A 157 -1.04 -4.52 -11.20
CA SER A 157 -1.66 -5.60 -10.43
C SER A 157 -1.61 -5.41 -8.91
N TYR A 158 -0.78 -4.48 -8.42
CA TYR A 158 -0.63 -4.25 -6.97
C TYR A 158 -0.69 -2.76 -6.62
N ARG A 159 0.40 -2.16 -6.12
CA ARG A 159 0.47 -0.74 -5.70
C ARG A 159 1.04 0.13 -6.81
N SER A 160 0.23 0.39 -7.81
CA SER A 160 0.68 1.04 -9.03
C SER A 160 0.97 2.52 -8.84
N ARG A 161 2.07 2.96 -9.42
CA ARG A 161 2.48 4.37 -9.47
C ARG A 161 1.77 5.09 -10.63
N LYS A 162 1.65 6.41 -10.51
CA LYS A 162 1.05 7.27 -11.56
C LYS A 162 -0.32 6.76 -11.98
N MET A 163 -1.17 6.47 -11.00
CA MET A 163 -2.52 5.97 -11.24
C MET A 163 -3.55 7.00 -10.81
N LEU A 164 -4.50 7.28 -11.68
CA LEU A 164 -5.76 7.93 -11.35
C LEU A 164 -6.77 6.82 -11.05
N LYS A 165 -7.44 6.87 -9.90
CA LYS A 165 -8.44 5.90 -9.49
C LYS A 165 -9.70 6.59 -9.02
N TYR A 166 -10.84 6.10 -9.50
CA TYR A 166 -12.17 6.43 -9.01
C TYR A 166 -12.76 5.25 -8.26
N LYS A 167 -13.47 5.54 -7.18
CA LYS A 167 -14.20 4.57 -6.37
C LYS A 167 -15.51 5.22 -5.91
N ASN A 168 -16.62 4.53 -6.07
CA ASN A 168 -17.91 4.93 -5.51
C ASN A 168 -18.74 3.70 -5.13
N ARG A 169 -19.76 3.91 -4.31
CA ARG A 169 -20.72 2.91 -3.91
C ARG A 169 -22.12 3.35 -4.29
N PHE A 170 -22.80 2.50 -5.06
CA PHE A 170 -24.18 2.72 -5.49
C PHE A 170 -25.06 1.59 -4.92
N GLY A 171 -25.75 1.86 -3.81
CA GLY A 171 -26.46 0.83 -3.08
C GLY A 171 -25.53 -0.27 -2.60
N ASP A 172 -25.73 -1.50 -3.07
CA ASP A 172 -24.89 -2.66 -2.71
C ASP A 172 -23.72 -2.91 -3.67
N ALA A 173 -23.58 -2.09 -4.72
CA ALA A 173 -22.52 -2.23 -5.71
C ALA A 173 -21.37 -1.25 -5.46
N ASP A 174 -20.15 -1.77 -5.29
CA ASP A 174 -18.92 -0.98 -5.31
C ASP A 174 -18.39 -0.90 -6.75
N VAL A 175 -18.23 0.32 -7.26
CA VAL A 175 -17.71 0.58 -8.61
C VAL A 175 -16.32 1.18 -8.50
N TYR A 176 -15.39 0.61 -9.26
CA TYR A 176 -14.01 1.07 -9.37
C TYR A 176 -13.65 1.32 -10.82
N ALA A 177 -12.90 2.37 -11.06
CA ALA A 177 -12.26 2.61 -12.34
C ALA A 177 -10.86 3.16 -12.13
N SER A 178 -9.91 2.81 -12.96
CA SER A 178 -8.58 3.39 -12.89
C SER A 178 -7.93 3.56 -14.26
N TYR A 179 -7.05 4.55 -14.32
CA TYR A 179 -6.17 4.77 -15.45
C TYR A 179 -4.72 4.87 -14.99
N LEU A 180 -3.87 4.06 -15.59
CA LEU A 180 -2.43 4.03 -15.36
C LEU A 180 -1.74 4.87 -16.42
N PHE A 181 -1.07 5.93 -16.00
CA PHE A 181 -0.25 6.72 -16.91
C PHE A 181 1.04 6.00 -17.29
N SER A 182 1.60 6.37 -18.43
CA SER A 182 2.88 5.82 -18.87
C SER A 182 3.99 6.04 -17.85
N ASP A 183 4.82 5.03 -17.67
CA ASP A 183 5.97 5.09 -16.76
C ASP A 183 7.17 4.41 -17.44
N SER A 184 8.21 5.20 -17.74
CA SER A 184 9.44 4.73 -18.37
C SER A 184 10.63 4.64 -17.41
N ASP A 185 10.45 5.12 -16.17
CA ASP A 185 11.57 5.34 -15.25
C ASP A 185 11.70 4.21 -14.21
N TYR A 186 10.86 3.18 -14.33
CA TYR A 186 10.94 2.05 -13.42
C TYR A 186 12.11 1.13 -13.78
N LEU A 187 13.02 0.99 -12.81
CA LEU A 187 14.13 0.03 -12.87
C LEU A 187 13.90 -1.01 -11.77
N PRO A 188 13.43 -2.21 -12.10
CA PRO A 188 13.46 -3.31 -11.14
C PRO A 188 14.92 -3.70 -10.86
N GLY A 189 15.17 -4.29 -9.69
CA GLY A 189 16.51 -4.63 -9.20
C GLY A 189 17.37 -5.55 -10.10
N ASN A 190 16.79 -6.08 -11.18
CA ASN A 190 17.49 -6.88 -12.18
C ASN A 190 18.15 -6.04 -13.32
N GLY A 191 18.13 -4.72 -13.21
CA GLY A 191 18.74 -3.81 -14.21
C GLY A 191 17.92 -3.62 -15.49
N LEU A 192 16.77 -4.27 -15.64
CA LEU A 192 15.92 -4.12 -16.80
C LEU A 192 15.02 -2.90 -16.67
N ARG A 193 14.89 -2.13 -17.75
CA ARG A 193 13.94 -1.04 -17.87
C ARG A 193 12.64 -1.55 -18.47
N TYR A 194 11.55 -1.40 -17.73
CA TYR A 194 10.22 -1.64 -18.25
C TYR A 194 9.59 -0.31 -18.69
N LYS A 195 9.08 -0.28 -19.91
CA LYS A 195 8.25 0.83 -20.40
C LYS A 195 6.80 0.41 -20.31
N ARG A 196 6.07 1.00 -19.36
CA ARG A 196 4.63 0.87 -19.29
C ARG A 196 3.98 1.91 -20.19
N LYS A 197 3.17 1.46 -21.13
CA LYS A 197 2.18 2.31 -21.81
C LYS A 197 0.97 2.52 -20.90
N GLY A 198 0.25 3.62 -21.07
CA GLY A 198 -0.99 3.87 -20.34
C GLY A 198 -2.05 2.81 -20.60
N GLY A 199 -2.91 2.61 -19.64
CA GLY A 199 -4.04 1.66 -19.74
C GLY A 199 -5.06 1.90 -18.66
N GLY A 200 -6.28 1.43 -18.87
CA GLY A 200 -7.38 1.55 -17.93
C GLY A 200 -7.89 0.20 -17.45
N SER A 201 -8.58 0.21 -16.31
CA SER A 201 -9.33 -0.93 -15.76
C SER A 201 -10.63 -0.45 -15.11
N LEU A 202 -11.64 -1.31 -15.18
CA LEU A 202 -12.98 -1.13 -14.62
C LEU A 202 -13.28 -2.31 -13.73
#